data_053578516959a85a52e70913aacadb9c
#
_entry.id   053578516959a85a52e70913aacadb9c
#
_cell.length_a   1.000
_cell.length_b   1.000
_cell.length_c   1.000
_cell.angle_alpha   90.00
_cell.angle_beta   90.00
_cell.angle_gamma   90.00
#
_symmetry.space_group_name_H-M   'P 1'
#
loop_
_entity.id
_entity.type
_entity.pdbx_description
1 polymer ?
#
loop_
_entity_poly.entity_id
_entity_poly.type
_entity_poly.pdbx_seq_one_letter_code
_entity_poly.pdbx_strand_id
1 'polypeptide(L)'
;MELQLREHQQKAIEELREGFRQGVRTQLLYAPTGYGKTELAIALMQATREKWRRAAILLDRLVLVDQTSMRLTKYNLPHGVFQADHWKFNAAEYLQVCSAQTLERRENFPKVDLLIVDECHVARKQTTDFIKSNPDVKVIGLTATPFTRGLGEIYERVVCGATNEWLVDNKWLCPLRVYIAKEIDMTGAKKVAGEWAQDVVTERGMRITGDIVEEWVKKTHELFGKPEKTIVFCSGVAHGADLVEQFARKGYNFVSISYKDTDEFKREAIEDFAKPDTEIHGLIATDVLTRGFDVPDVKIGISARPFSKSLSSHIQQMGRIMRSHPSKEYAVWLDHSGNYLRFREEWDELYTLGVQELDKRVEKTKKEPTEKEKLAAKCPKCQHLWPKGTDTCPSCGYIKQRRNQVEAVAGSLEELFDGSPLKDDRQSWYSELLWYAAQRNYNPHWASHKYRERFGVWPRGLSNRALPTSPKVANWVKSRMIAYAKSKGKYFGRDRR
;
A
#
# COMPACT_ATOMS: atom_id res chain seq x y z
N MET A 1 -14.61 7.69 -27.37
CA MET A 1 -15.02 8.28 -26.05
C MET A 1 -13.95 9.25 -25.64
N GLU A 2 -14.32 10.45 -25.20
CA GLU A 2 -13.34 11.47 -24.77
C GLU A 2 -12.85 11.20 -23.35
N LEU A 3 -11.56 11.40 -23.10
CA LEU A 3 -10.95 11.20 -21.79
C LEU A 3 -11.30 12.39 -20.89
N GLN A 4 -12.09 12.17 -19.86
CA GLN A 4 -12.47 13.19 -18.90
C GLN A 4 -11.66 13.02 -17.61
N LEU A 5 -10.90 14.04 -17.25
CA LEU A 5 -10.14 14.07 -16.00
C LEU A 5 -10.92 14.76 -14.88
N ARG A 6 -10.78 14.24 -13.68
CA ARG A 6 -11.28 14.84 -12.45
C ARG A 6 -10.46 16.07 -12.09
N GLU A 7 -11.03 17.01 -11.34
CA GLU A 7 -10.35 18.26 -10.94
C GLU A 7 -8.98 18.03 -10.30
N HIS A 8 -8.89 17.10 -9.37
CA HIS A 8 -7.62 16.79 -8.69
C HIS A 8 -6.58 16.18 -9.62
N GLN A 9 -6.99 15.44 -10.66
CA GLN A 9 -6.09 14.90 -11.67
C GLN A 9 -5.55 16.02 -12.57
N GLN A 10 -6.40 17.00 -12.95
CA GLN A 10 -5.98 18.14 -13.73
C GLN A 10 -4.95 19.00 -12.96
N LYS A 11 -5.21 19.26 -11.67
CA LYS A 11 -4.26 19.96 -10.78
C LYS A 11 -2.92 19.24 -10.70
N ALA A 12 -2.94 17.92 -10.49
CA ALA A 12 -1.72 17.13 -10.41
C ALA A 12 -0.92 17.15 -11.73
N ILE A 13 -1.59 17.09 -12.87
CA ILE A 13 -0.94 17.23 -14.18
C ILE A 13 -0.28 18.60 -14.33
N GLU A 14 -0.93 19.68 -13.89
CA GLU A 14 -0.34 21.02 -13.99
C GLU A 14 0.85 21.19 -13.05
N GLU A 15 0.80 20.65 -11.84
CA GLU A 15 1.93 20.62 -10.92
C GLU A 15 3.13 19.83 -11.48
N LEU A 16 2.88 18.69 -12.13
CA LEU A 16 3.92 17.92 -12.81
C LEU A 16 4.53 18.71 -13.99
N ARG A 17 3.70 19.38 -14.78
CA ARG A 17 4.15 20.24 -15.89
C ARG A 17 5.00 21.40 -15.38
N GLU A 18 4.58 22.04 -14.29
CA GLU A 18 5.35 23.11 -13.67
C GLU A 18 6.70 22.62 -13.17
N GLY A 19 6.77 21.44 -12.54
CA GLY A 19 8.04 20.83 -12.19
C GLY A 19 8.96 20.64 -13.39
N PHE A 20 8.44 20.18 -14.53
CA PHE A 20 9.23 20.05 -15.77
C PHE A 20 9.67 21.39 -16.34
N ARG A 21 8.89 22.48 -16.23
CA ARG A 21 9.29 23.84 -16.62
C ARG A 21 10.43 24.36 -15.75
N GLN A 22 10.42 24.01 -14.46
CA GLN A 22 11.48 24.33 -13.50
C GLN A 22 12.74 23.47 -13.63
N GLY A 23 12.79 22.57 -14.62
CA GLY A 23 13.94 21.70 -14.87
C GLY A 23 13.98 20.42 -14.05
N VAL A 24 12.99 20.16 -13.20
CA VAL A 24 12.88 18.90 -12.45
C VAL A 24 12.54 17.76 -13.42
N ARG A 25 13.45 16.83 -13.61
CA ARG A 25 13.34 15.77 -14.63
C ARG A 25 12.54 14.55 -14.15
N THR A 26 12.73 14.17 -12.91
CA THR A 26 12.12 12.97 -12.33
C THR A 26 11.20 13.35 -11.20
N GLN A 27 9.91 13.08 -11.35
CA GLN A 27 8.88 13.45 -10.38
C GLN A 27 8.09 12.22 -9.96
N LEU A 28 7.73 12.13 -8.68
CA LEU A 28 6.85 11.10 -8.17
C LEU A 28 5.49 11.72 -7.84
N LEU A 29 4.42 11.17 -8.39
CA LEU A 29 3.06 11.50 -8.00
C LEU A 29 2.58 10.52 -6.93
N TYR A 30 2.39 11.01 -5.72
CA TYR A 30 1.62 10.30 -4.71
C TYR A 30 0.14 10.38 -5.09
N ALA A 31 -0.45 9.23 -5.32
CA ALA A 31 -1.84 9.08 -5.70
C ALA A 31 -2.45 7.88 -4.98
N PRO A 32 -3.35 8.09 -4.01
CA PRO A 32 -4.00 7.01 -3.26
C PRO A 32 -4.66 5.95 -4.15
N THR A 33 -4.95 4.79 -3.59
CA THR A 33 -5.73 3.76 -4.30
C THR A 33 -7.12 4.32 -4.60
N GLY A 34 -7.60 4.17 -5.85
CA GLY A 34 -8.87 4.77 -6.29
C GLY A 34 -8.77 6.20 -6.82
N TYR A 35 -7.60 6.83 -6.76
CA TYR A 35 -7.32 8.16 -7.32
C TYR A 35 -7.62 8.27 -8.83
N GLY A 36 -7.48 7.17 -9.57
CA GLY A 36 -7.58 7.16 -11.03
C GLY A 36 -6.22 7.35 -11.72
N LYS A 37 -5.15 6.74 -11.17
CA LYS A 37 -3.78 6.79 -11.73
C LYS A 37 -3.70 6.46 -13.21
N THR A 38 -4.44 5.44 -13.65
CA THR A 38 -4.41 4.98 -15.05
C THR A 38 -4.96 6.04 -16.00
N GLU A 39 -6.08 6.69 -15.67
CA GLU A 39 -6.65 7.77 -16.49
C GLU A 39 -5.72 8.97 -16.58
N LEU A 40 -5.08 9.34 -15.46
CA LEU A 40 -4.07 10.40 -15.43
C LEU A 40 -2.86 10.03 -16.30
N ALA A 41 -2.37 8.78 -16.22
CA ALA A 41 -1.26 8.31 -17.05
C ALA A 41 -1.60 8.36 -18.56
N ILE A 42 -2.80 7.92 -18.93
CA ILE A 42 -3.28 7.97 -20.32
C ILE A 42 -3.37 9.42 -20.83
N ALA A 43 -3.84 10.35 -19.99
CA ALA A 43 -3.88 11.77 -20.34
C ALA A 43 -2.49 12.37 -20.59
N LEU A 44 -1.50 11.99 -19.75
CA LEU A 44 -0.11 12.40 -19.94
C LEU A 44 0.47 11.81 -21.23
N MET A 45 0.18 10.54 -21.52
CA MET A 45 0.61 9.88 -22.76
C MET A 45 -0.01 10.57 -23.99
N GLN A 46 -1.32 10.83 -23.97
CA GLN A 46 -2.03 11.53 -25.04
C GLN A 46 -1.42 12.90 -25.28
N ALA A 47 -1.26 13.73 -24.25
CA ALA A 47 -0.67 15.05 -24.36
C ALA A 47 0.78 15.05 -24.85
N THR A 48 1.50 13.96 -24.60
CA THR A 48 2.87 13.76 -25.11
C THR A 48 2.86 13.45 -26.59
N ARG A 49 1.96 12.56 -27.03
CA ARG A 49 1.76 12.21 -28.45
C ARG A 49 1.30 13.40 -29.31
N GLU A 50 0.41 14.24 -28.79
CA GLU A 50 -0.05 15.47 -29.46
C GLU A 50 1.12 16.44 -29.79
N LYS A 51 2.22 16.34 -29.06
CA LYS A 51 3.47 17.07 -29.32
C LYS A 51 4.44 16.29 -30.19
N TRP A 52 4.02 15.22 -30.86
CA TRP A 52 4.87 14.32 -31.66
C TRP A 52 6.03 13.74 -30.86
N ARG A 53 5.81 13.48 -29.56
CA ARG A 53 6.78 12.87 -28.66
C ARG A 53 6.34 11.49 -28.23
N ARG A 54 7.32 10.65 -27.87
CA ARG A 54 7.10 9.25 -27.49
C ARG A 54 6.90 9.13 -25.98
N ALA A 55 5.90 8.34 -25.56
CA ALA A 55 5.66 8.03 -24.17
C ALA A 55 5.51 6.52 -23.94
N ALA A 56 6.02 6.05 -22.80
CA ALA A 56 5.78 4.69 -22.34
C ALA A 56 5.22 4.69 -20.92
N ILE A 57 4.34 3.74 -20.66
CA ILE A 57 3.94 3.36 -19.31
C ILE A 57 4.49 1.99 -18.97
N LEU A 58 5.18 1.90 -17.84
CA LEU A 58 5.76 0.67 -17.31
C LEU A 58 4.87 0.12 -16.20
N LEU A 59 4.41 -1.12 -16.35
CA LEU A 59 3.47 -1.80 -15.47
C LEU A 59 4.08 -3.08 -14.91
N ASP A 60 3.83 -3.34 -13.63
CA ASP A 60 4.42 -4.47 -12.90
C ASP A 60 3.73 -5.82 -13.17
N ARG A 61 2.47 -5.81 -13.61
CA ARG A 61 1.68 -7.03 -13.82
C ARG A 61 1.08 -7.11 -15.21
N LEU A 62 1.05 -8.33 -15.78
CA LEU A 62 0.54 -8.60 -17.12
C LEU A 62 -0.93 -8.18 -17.29
N VAL A 63 -1.77 -8.47 -16.30
CA VAL A 63 -3.19 -8.07 -16.30
C VAL A 63 -3.35 -6.55 -16.43
N LEU A 64 -2.47 -5.76 -15.78
CA LEU A 64 -2.50 -4.30 -15.89
C LEU A 64 -2.07 -3.81 -17.27
N VAL A 65 -1.16 -4.53 -17.94
CA VAL A 65 -0.76 -4.24 -19.33
C VAL A 65 -1.95 -4.36 -20.26
N ASP A 66 -2.68 -5.48 -20.18
CA ASP A 66 -3.88 -5.72 -21.00
C ASP A 66 -4.97 -4.69 -20.71
N GLN A 67 -5.29 -4.43 -19.44
CA GLN A 67 -6.28 -3.44 -19.03
C GLN A 67 -5.93 -2.04 -19.52
N THR A 68 -4.67 -1.63 -19.43
CA THR A 68 -4.20 -0.32 -19.90
C THR A 68 -4.27 -0.24 -21.42
N SER A 69 -3.86 -1.29 -22.12
CA SER A 69 -3.98 -1.39 -23.59
C SER A 69 -5.44 -1.31 -24.06
N MET A 70 -6.36 -2.01 -23.38
CA MET A 70 -7.80 -1.92 -23.67
C MET A 70 -8.34 -0.50 -23.47
N ARG A 71 -7.92 0.19 -22.40
CA ARG A 71 -8.32 1.58 -22.13
C ARG A 71 -7.80 2.55 -23.19
N LEU A 72 -6.53 2.43 -23.61
CA LEU A 72 -5.98 3.23 -24.71
C LEU A 72 -6.77 3.00 -26.00
N THR A 73 -7.14 1.75 -26.30
CA THR A 73 -7.99 1.41 -27.45
C THR A 73 -9.37 2.06 -27.34
N LYS A 74 -10.00 2.04 -26.16
CA LYS A 74 -11.28 2.69 -25.89
C LYS A 74 -11.25 4.21 -26.14
N TYR A 75 -10.12 4.85 -25.90
CA TYR A 75 -9.89 6.27 -26.17
C TYR A 75 -9.36 6.56 -27.59
N ASN A 76 -9.33 5.57 -28.48
CA ASN A 76 -8.80 5.69 -29.85
C ASN A 76 -7.35 6.17 -29.91
N LEU A 77 -6.52 5.74 -28.96
CA LEU A 77 -5.09 6.06 -28.88
C LEU A 77 -4.27 4.88 -29.45
N PRO A 78 -3.70 4.98 -30.69
CA PRO A 78 -2.80 3.99 -31.23
C PRO A 78 -1.58 3.80 -30.33
N HIS A 79 -1.25 2.53 -30.04
CA HIS A 79 -0.16 2.17 -29.13
C HIS A 79 0.38 0.78 -29.42
N GLY A 80 1.66 0.57 -29.10
CA GLY A 80 2.29 -0.74 -29.07
C GLY A 80 2.29 -1.33 -27.65
N VAL A 81 2.44 -2.66 -27.57
CA VAL A 81 2.54 -3.38 -26.29
C VAL A 81 3.85 -4.16 -26.24
N PHE A 82 4.71 -3.83 -25.26
CA PHE A 82 5.95 -4.54 -24.95
C PHE A 82 5.73 -5.59 -23.86
N GLN A 83 5.20 -6.73 -24.25
CA GLN A 83 4.96 -7.87 -23.35
C GLN A 83 5.18 -9.16 -24.14
N ALA A 84 6.18 -9.94 -23.78
CA ALA A 84 6.50 -11.24 -24.40
C ALA A 84 6.10 -11.29 -25.90
N ASP A 85 5.20 -12.18 -26.30
CA ASP A 85 4.72 -12.35 -27.67
C ASP A 85 3.33 -11.72 -27.88
N HIS A 86 3.08 -10.56 -27.27
CA HIS A 86 1.79 -9.89 -27.37
C HIS A 86 1.49 -9.47 -28.81
N TRP A 87 0.28 -9.78 -29.29
CA TRP A 87 -0.15 -9.54 -30.69
C TRP A 87 -0.12 -8.07 -31.12
N LYS A 88 -0.21 -7.11 -30.17
CA LYS A 88 -0.07 -5.67 -30.41
C LYS A 88 1.38 -5.18 -30.34
N PHE A 89 2.37 -6.04 -30.37
CA PHE A 89 3.75 -5.59 -30.39
C PHE A 89 4.04 -4.72 -31.62
N ASN A 90 4.31 -3.44 -31.40
CA ASN A 90 4.70 -2.50 -32.46
C ASN A 90 5.61 -1.41 -31.86
N ALA A 91 6.92 -1.54 -32.05
CA ALA A 91 7.91 -0.59 -31.55
C ALA A 91 7.88 0.78 -32.27
N ALA A 92 7.19 0.90 -33.42
CA ALA A 92 7.11 2.13 -34.18
C ALA A 92 6.09 3.12 -33.57
N GLU A 93 5.13 2.63 -32.79
CA GLU A 93 4.12 3.47 -32.18
C GLU A 93 4.69 4.51 -31.21
N TYR A 94 4.07 5.68 -31.17
CA TYR A 94 4.45 6.76 -30.25
C TYR A 94 4.18 6.44 -28.79
N LEU A 95 3.11 5.66 -28.53
CA LEU A 95 2.72 5.25 -27.19
C LEU A 95 3.02 3.78 -26.99
N GLN A 96 3.65 3.46 -25.87
CA GLN A 96 4.03 2.09 -25.53
C GLN A 96 3.48 1.69 -24.17
N VAL A 97 2.88 0.52 -24.07
CA VAL A 97 2.49 -0.12 -22.81
C VAL A 97 3.47 -1.25 -22.54
N CYS A 98 4.25 -1.15 -21.47
CA CYS A 98 5.39 -2.02 -21.25
C CYS A 98 5.19 -2.87 -19.98
N SER A 99 5.47 -4.18 -20.09
CA SER A 99 5.65 -5.06 -18.96
C SER A 99 7.04 -4.89 -18.36
N ALA A 100 7.15 -4.54 -17.09
CA ALA A 100 8.41 -4.42 -16.36
C ALA A 100 9.23 -5.72 -16.43
N GLN A 101 8.58 -6.86 -16.27
CA GLN A 101 9.23 -8.19 -16.34
C GLN A 101 9.81 -8.48 -17.71
N THR A 102 9.14 -8.05 -18.79
CA THR A 102 9.64 -8.24 -20.16
C THR A 102 10.86 -7.36 -20.43
N LEU A 103 10.82 -6.09 -19.99
CA LEU A 103 11.96 -5.19 -20.16
C LEU A 103 13.18 -5.65 -19.36
N GLU A 104 12.98 -6.19 -18.15
CA GLU A 104 14.05 -6.78 -17.34
C GLU A 104 14.76 -7.94 -18.04
N ARG A 105 13.99 -8.82 -18.71
CA ARG A 105 14.53 -9.99 -19.40
C ARG A 105 15.22 -9.64 -20.71
N ARG A 106 14.72 -8.64 -21.43
CA ARG A 106 15.20 -8.26 -22.76
C ARG A 106 16.24 -7.14 -22.72
N GLU A 107 16.44 -6.48 -21.58
CA GLU A 107 17.34 -5.34 -21.38
C GLU A 107 17.15 -4.22 -22.43
N ASN A 108 15.96 -4.13 -23.02
CA ASN A 108 15.66 -3.24 -24.13
C ASN A 108 14.43 -2.37 -23.81
N PHE A 109 14.68 -1.11 -23.50
CA PHE A 109 13.64 -0.11 -23.32
C PHE A 109 13.30 0.55 -24.65
N PRO A 110 12.01 0.86 -24.90
CA PRO A 110 11.62 1.64 -26.07
C PRO A 110 12.21 3.05 -26.00
N LYS A 111 12.49 3.67 -27.15
CA LYS A 111 12.86 5.08 -27.20
C LYS A 111 11.68 5.92 -26.78
N VAL A 112 11.84 6.74 -25.74
CA VAL A 112 10.78 7.57 -25.16
C VAL A 112 11.31 8.94 -24.73
N ASP A 113 10.45 9.95 -24.79
CA ASP A 113 10.67 11.28 -24.21
C ASP A 113 10.06 11.37 -22.82
N LEU A 114 8.99 10.58 -22.54
CA LEU A 114 8.33 10.47 -21.24
C LEU A 114 8.21 9.00 -20.85
N LEU A 115 8.73 8.65 -19.68
CA LEU A 115 8.51 7.36 -19.03
C LEU A 115 7.60 7.54 -17.83
N ILE A 116 6.48 6.81 -17.79
CA ILE A 116 5.60 6.72 -16.64
C ILE A 116 5.82 5.36 -15.99
N VAL A 117 6.13 5.32 -14.69
CA VAL A 117 6.38 4.09 -13.93
C VAL A 117 5.27 3.91 -12.92
N ASP A 118 4.36 2.97 -13.17
CA ASP A 118 3.32 2.62 -12.21
C ASP A 118 3.89 1.75 -11.09
N GLU A 119 3.32 1.89 -9.88
CA GLU A 119 3.81 1.28 -8.64
C GLU A 119 5.33 1.45 -8.46
N CYS A 120 5.82 2.67 -8.71
CA CYS A 120 7.24 3.02 -8.71
C CYS A 120 7.97 2.78 -7.38
N HIS A 121 7.21 2.52 -6.29
CA HIS A 121 7.77 2.06 -5.02
C HIS A 121 8.45 0.68 -5.13
N VAL A 122 8.15 -0.12 -6.17
CA VAL A 122 8.89 -1.32 -6.51
C VAL A 122 10.14 -0.91 -7.31
N ALA A 123 11.12 -0.30 -6.65
CA ALA A 123 12.32 0.21 -7.30
C ALA A 123 13.12 -0.91 -8.00
N ARG A 124 12.84 -1.14 -9.31
CA ARG A 124 13.50 -2.16 -10.12
C ARG A 124 14.84 -1.65 -10.64
N LYS A 125 15.88 -2.47 -10.53
CA LYS A 125 17.24 -2.09 -10.90
C LYS A 125 17.31 -1.59 -12.34
N GLN A 126 16.80 -2.35 -13.31
CA GLN A 126 16.86 -1.99 -14.73
C GLN A 126 16.14 -0.67 -15.03
N THR A 127 14.98 -0.44 -14.40
CA THR A 127 14.27 0.84 -14.52
C THR A 127 15.10 2.00 -13.95
N THR A 128 15.73 1.79 -12.80
CA THR A 128 16.59 2.78 -12.16
C THR A 128 17.83 3.06 -13.01
N ASP A 129 18.45 2.03 -13.56
CA ASP A 129 19.63 2.14 -14.45
C ASP A 129 19.25 2.85 -15.75
N PHE A 130 18.10 2.53 -16.35
CA PHE A 130 17.57 3.26 -17.51
C PHE A 130 17.37 4.75 -17.23
N ILE A 131 16.74 5.08 -16.12
CA ILE A 131 16.52 6.48 -15.70
C ILE A 131 17.83 7.24 -15.55
N LYS A 132 18.86 6.61 -14.98
CA LYS A 132 20.18 7.22 -14.78
C LYS A 132 20.94 7.39 -16.08
N SER A 133 20.84 6.43 -17.00
CA SER A 133 21.57 6.42 -18.27
C SER A 133 20.94 7.28 -19.36
N ASN A 134 19.70 7.75 -19.17
CA ASN A 134 18.96 8.57 -20.15
C ASN A 134 18.54 9.92 -19.53
N PRO A 135 19.47 10.89 -19.40
CA PRO A 135 19.22 12.16 -18.73
C PRO A 135 18.20 13.05 -19.44
N ASP A 136 17.93 12.84 -20.72
CA ASP A 136 16.96 13.62 -21.50
C ASP A 136 15.52 13.14 -21.33
N VAL A 137 15.32 11.92 -20.82
CA VAL A 137 13.98 11.33 -20.63
C VAL A 137 13.33 11.92 -19.37
N LYS A 138 12.15 12.48 -19.51
CA LYS A 138 11.31 12.90 -18.40
C LYS A 138 10.66 11.68 -17.75
N VAL A 139 10.61 11.64 -16.42
CA VAL A 139 10.08 10.48 -15.68
C VAL A 139 9.02 10.89 -14.67
N ILE A 140 7.90 10.18 -14.69
CA ILE A 140 6.85 10.30 -13.67
C ILE A 140 6.65 8.93 -13.03
N GLY A 141 6.95 8.83 -11.74
CA GLY A 141 6.59 7.67 -10.92
C GLY A 141 5.18 7.85 -10.36
N LEU A 142 4.36 6.80 -10.41
CA LEU A 142 3.02 6.79 -9.80
C LEU A 142 3.00 5.77 -8.68
N THR A 143 2.51 6.14 -7.50
CA THR A 143 2.31 5.19 -6.40
C THR A 143 1.38 5.72 -5.33
N ALA A 144 0.68 4.80 -4.66
CA ALA A 144 -0.08 5.08 -3.43
C ALA A 144 0.77 4.89 -2.16
N THR A 145 1.96 4.30 -2.25
CA THR A 145 2.76 3.86 -1.10
C THR A 145 4.26 4.14 -1.30
N PRO A 146 4.69 5.41 -1.31
CA PRO A 146 6.07 5.79 -1.63
C PRO A 146 7.02 5.63 -0.43
N PHE A 147 6.96 4.48 0.28
CA PHE A 147 7.72 4.26 1.52
C PHE A 147 9.01 3.47 1.32
N THR A 148 9.34 3.10 0.09
CA THR A 148 10.57 2.41 -0.23
C THR A 148 11.76 3.34 -0.04
N ARG A 149 12.79 2.87 0.66
CA ARG A 149 14.03 3.61 0.86
C ARG A 149 14.72 3.88 -0.45
N GLY A 150 15.30 5.06 -0.57
CA GLY A 150 16.07 5.47 -1.75
C GLY A 150 15.22 5.99 -2.91
N LEU A 151 13.90 6.09 -2.79
CA LEU A 151 13.07 6.72 -3.82
C LEU A 151 13.48 8.18 -4.08
N GLY A 152 13.92 8.90 -3.04
CA GLY A 152 14.43 10.27 -3.17
C GLY A 152 15.78 10.39 -3.89
N GLU A 153 16.46 9.28 -4.21
CA GLU A 153 17.64 9.25 -5.08
C GLU A 153 17.25 9.06 -6.56
N ILE A 154 16.02 8.60 -6.82
CA ILE A 154 15.51 8.37 -8.17
C ILE A 154 14.62 9.54 -8.59
N TYR A 155 13.76 10.01 -7.69
CA TYR A 155 12.80 11.08 -7.94
C TYR A 155 13.19 12.34 -7.18
N GLU A 156 13.40 13.42 -7.91
CA GLU A 156 13.86 14.73 -7.40
C GLU A 156 12.76 15.47 -6.63
N ARG A 157 11.49 15.24 -7.00
CA ARG A 157 10.33 15.92 -6.44
C ARG A 157 9.18 14.94 -6.21
N VAL A 158 8.44 15.14 -5.14
CA VAL A 158 7.13 14.51 -4.93
C VAL A 158 6.02 15.54 -5.17
N VAL A 159 4.99 15.11 -5.88
CA VAL A 159 3.73 15.83 -6.06
C VAL A 159 2.66 15.05 -5.30
N CYS A 160 1.95 15.69 -4.38
CA CYS A 160 0.82 15.10 -3.70
C CYS A 160 -0.45 15.44 -4.49
N GLY A 161 -0.94 14.50 -5.29
CA GLY A 161 -2.08 14.74 -6.17
C GLY A 161 -3.38 15.03 -5.40
N ALA A 162 -3.64 14.30 -4.33
CA ALA A 162 -4.67 14.54 -3.33
C ALA A 162 -4.42 13.64 -2.11
N THR A 163 -4.90 14.05 -0.94
CA THR A 163 -4.91 13.21 0.27
C THR A 163 -6.11 12.26 0.27
N ASN A 164 -6.07 11.22 1.09
CA ASN A 164 -7.23 10.35 1.27
C ASN A 164 -8.41 11.13 1.87
N GLU A 165 -8.16 12.01 2.84
CA GLU A 165 -9.16 12.90 3.46
C GLU A 165 -9.88 13.73 2.40
N TRP A 166 -9.13 14.41 1.53
CA TRP A 166 -9.71 15.21 0.45
C TRP A 166 -10.56 14.37 -0.52
N LEU A 167 -10.07 13.17 -0.87
CA LEU A 167 -10.81 12.28 -1.78
C LEU A 167 -12.11 11.75 -1.15
N VAL A 168 -12.13 11.51 0.16
CA VAL A 168 -13.35 11.10 0.89
C VAL A 168 -14.32 12.27 1.00
N ASP A 169 -13.85 13.47 1.37
CA ASP A 169 -14.69 14.66 1.49
C ASP A 169 -15.35 15.03 0.16
N ASN A 170 -14.65 14.79 -0.95
CA ASN A 170 -15.18 15.03 -2.30
C ASN A 170 -15.83 13.79 -2.95
N LYS A 171 -16.12 12.74 -2.19
CA LYS A 171 -16.84 11.52 -2.60
C LYS A 171 -16.16 10.72 -3.71
N TRP A 172 -14.87 10.91 -3.94
CA TRP A 172 -14.06 10.09 -4.84
C TRP A 172 -13.61 8.79 -4.20
N LEU A 173 -13.54 8.76 -2.86
CA LEU A 173 -13.38 7.57 -2.05
C LEU A 173 -14.54 7.47 -1.05
N CYS A 174 -14.79 6.26 -0.60
CA CYS A 174 -15.77 5.94 0.43
C CYS A 174 -15.12 6.03 1.82
N PRO A 175 -15.75 6.64 2.83
CA PRO A 175 -15.24 6.63 4.19
C PRO A 175 -15.13 5.20 4.72
N LEU A 176 -14.17 4.98 5.63
CA LEU A 176 -13.86 3.67 6.19
C LEU A 176 -14.23 3.61 7.67
N ARG A 177 -15.13 2.69 8.03
CA ARG A 177 -15.41 2.34 9.44
C ARG A 177 -14.54 1.16 9.84
N VAL A 178 -13.74 1.33 10.89
CA VAL A 178 -12.75 0.33 11.29
C VAL A 178 -13.17 -0.31 12.61
N TYR A 179 -13.23 -1.64 12.61
CA TYR A 179 -13.46 -2.48 13.76
C TYR A 179 -12.18 -3.24 14.08
N ILE A 180 -11.71 -3.12 15.32
CA ILE A 180 -10.47 -3.74 15.78
C ILE A 180 -10.74 -4.69 16.94
N ALA A 181 -9.88 -5.68 17.06
CA ALA A 181 -9.82 -6.52 18.25
C ALA A 181 -9.26 -5.73 19.44
N LYS A 182 -9.83 -5.91 20.62
CA LYS A 182 -9.26 -5.42 21.87
C LYS A 182 -7.91 -6.07 22.09
N GLU A 183 -6.87 -5.25 22.13
CA GLU A 183 -5.44 -5.52 22.34
C GLU A 183 -4.92 -6.95 22.12
N ILE A 184 -4.11 -7.10 21.07
CA ILE A 184 -3.16 -8.22 20.99
C ILE A 184 -2.00 -7.86 21.91
N ASP A 185 -1.88 -8.56 23.05
CA ASP A 185 -0.74 -8.40 23.96
C ASP A 185 0.55 -8.90 23.27
N MET A 186 1.32 -7.97 22.77
CA MET A 186 2.65 -8.21 22.19
C MET A 186 3.76 -7.99 23.23
N THR A 187 3.41 -7.87 24.52
CA THR A 187 4.35 -7.69 25.62
C THR A 187 5.31 -8.89 25.68
N GLY A 188 6.61 -8.65 25.61
CA GLY A 188 7.66 -9.66 25.73
C GLY A 188 8.05 -10.41 24.46
N ALA A 189 7.54 -10.04 23.28
CA ALA A 189 7.99 -10.64 22.04
C ALA A 189 9.42 -10.22 21.66
N LYS A 190 10.32 -11.17 21.43
CA LYS A 190 11.72 -10.94 21.04
C LYS A 190 11.82 -10.22 19.69
N LYS A 191 12.62 -9.17 19.62
CA LYS A 191 12.99 -8.47 18.38
C LYS A 191 14.40 -8.86 17.95
N VAL A 192 14.60 -9.24 16.70
CA VAL A 192 15.90 -9.49 16.08
C VAL A 192 16.11 -8.44 14.99
N ALA A 193 17.14 -7.62 15.10
CA ALA A 193 17.47 -6.51 14.18
C ALA A 193 16.29 -5.52 13.91
N GLY A 194 15.47 -5.25 14.95
CA GLY A 194 14.32 -4.33 14.85
C GLY A 194 13.05 -4.95 14.27
N GLU A 195 13.10 -6.22 13.85
CA GLU A 195 11.94 -7.03 13.44
C GLU A 195 11.60 -8.06 14.51
N TRP A 196 10.33 -8.43 14.56
CA TRP A 196 9.93 -9.63 15.29
C TRP A 196 10.64 -10.83 14.65
N ALA A 197 11.25 -11.70 15.47
CA ALA A 197 11.83 -12.93 14.96
C ALA A 197 10.76 -13.72 14.20
N GLN A 198 11.06 -14.19 13.00
CA GLN A 198 10.10 -14.78 12.05
C GLN A 198 9.39 -16.02 12.61
N ASP A 199 10.03 -16.71 13.54
CA ASP A 199 9.51 -17.81 14.34
C ASP A 199 8.52 -17.34 15.41
N VAL A 200 8.75 -16.21 16.06
CA VAL A 200 7.84 -15.59 17.06
C VAL A 200 6.66 -14.90 16.34
N VAL A 201 6.87 -14.32 15.16
CA VAL A 201 5.78 -13.80 14.30
C VAL A 201 4.96 -14.96 13.75
N THR A 202 5.57 -16.10 13.46
CA THR A 202 4.87 -17.32 13.05
C THR A 202 4.09 -17.92 14.23
N GLU A 203 4.60 -17.85 15.44
CA GLU A 203 3.99 -18.46 16.63
C GLU A 203 2.97 -17.54 17.32
N ARG A 204 3.20 -16.22 17.34
CA ARG A 204 2.29 -15.21 17.95
C ARG A 204 1.58 -14.33 16.92
N GLY A 205 2.14 -14.09 15.77
CA GLY A 205 1.54 -13.31 14.68
C GLY A 205 0.49 -14.08 13.88
N MET A 206 0.29 -15.36 14.14
CA MET A 206 -0.83 -16.17 13.66
C MET A 206 -2.00 -16.17 14.65
N ARG A 207 -1.92 -15.46 15.75
CA ARG A 207 -3.07 -15.27 16.64
C ARG A 207 -3.97 -14.22 16.00
N ILE A 208 -5.04 -14.72 15.41
CA ILE A 208 -6.14 -13.89 14.92
C ILE A 208 -7.08 -13.73 16.11
N THR A 209 -7.36 -12.48 16.47
CA THR A 209 -8.28 -12.21 17.57
C THR A 209 -9.71 -12.27 17.07
N GLY A 210 -10.51 -13.09 17.71
CA GLY A 210 -11.92 -13.29 17.38
C GLY A 210 -12.14 -14.32 16.26
N ASP A 211 -13.34 -14.85 16.19
CA ASP A 211 -13.82 -15.69 15.10
C ASP A 211 -14.16 -14.81 13.89
N ILE A 212 -13.39 -14.92 12.82
CA ILE A 212 -13.57 -14.13 11.60
C ILE A 212 -14.97 -14.30 11.03
N VAL A 213 -15.47 -15.53 11.02
CA VAL A 213 -16.75 -15.87 10.39
C VAL A 213 -17.92 -15.36 11.25
N GLU A 214 -17.88 -15.60 12.57
CA GLU A 214 -18.91 -15.13 13.49
C GLU A 214 -18.98 -13.59 13.51
N GLU A 215 -17.85 -12.90 13.58
CA GLU A 215 -17.81 -11.43 13.55
C GLU A 215 -18.29 -10.87 12.21
N TRP A 216 -17.93 -11.51 11.10
CA TRP A 216 -18.43 -11.10 9.78
C TRP A 216 -19.94 -11.29 9.68
N VAL A 217 -20.49 -12.45 10.10
CA VAL A 217 -21.92 -12.71 10.11
C VAL A 217 -22.64 -11.65 10.95
N LYS A 218 -22.14 -11.41 12.17
CA LYS A 218 -22.71 -10.39 13.06
C LYS A 218 -22.67 -9.00 12.42
N LYS A 219 -21.52 -8.57 11.93
CA LYS A 219 -21.33 -7.21 11.41
C LYS A 219 -22.04 -6.96 10.07
N THR A 220 -22.09 -7.95 9.18
CA THR A 220 -22.80 -7.78 7.91
C THR A 220 -24.31 -7.60 8.14
N HIS A 221 -24.89 -8.35 9.07
CA HIS A 221 -26.32 -8.21 9.42
C HIS A 221 -26.59 -6.97 10.26
N GLU A 222 -25.74 -6.63 11.23
CA GLU A 222 -25.89 -5.44 12.08
C GLU A 222 -25.85 -4.14 11.25
N LEU A 223 -24.92 -4.04 10.30
CA LEU A 223 -24.64 -2.80 9.58
C LEU A 223 -25.41 -2.68 8.25
N PHE A 224 -25.72 -3.79 7.60
CA PHE A 224 -26.30 -3.79 6.25
C PHE A 224 -27.60 -4.58 6.16
N GLY A 225 -28.02 -5.29 7.20
CA GLY A 225 -29.23 -6.12 7.23
C GLY A 225 -29.15 -7.40 6.38
N LYS A 226 -28.06 -7.60 5.62
CA LYS A 226 -27.82 -8.73 4.72
C LYS A 226 -26.32 -8.96 4.50
N PRO A 227 -25.94 -10.14 3.98
CA PRO A 227 -24.58 -10.37 3.54
C PRO A 227 -24.18 -9.40 2.42
N GLU A 228 -22.96 -8.83 2.53
CA GLU A 228 -22.44 -7.89 1.55
C GLU A 228 -21.11 -8.38 0.99
N LYS A 229 -20.78 -7.99 -0.25
CA LYS A 229 -19.54 -8.36 -0.92
C LYS A 229 -18.32 -8.07 -0.07
N THR A 230 -17.50 -9.10 0.17
CA THR A 230 -16.40 -9.09 1.13
C THR A 230 -15.09 -9.53 0.49
N ILE A 231 -13.97 -8.93 0.89
CA ILE A 231 -12.62 -9.41 0.61
C ILE A 231 -11.93 -9.78 1.92
N VAL A 232 -11.38 -10.99 1.99
CA VAL A 232 -10.58 -11.46 3.12
C VAL A 232 -9.12 -11.58 2.70
N PHE A 233 -8.23 -10.93 3.43
CA PHE A 233 -6.78 -11.04 3.24
C PHE A 233 -6.19 -12.00 4.27
N CYS A 234 -5.90 -13.24 3.85
CA CYS A 234 -5.43 -14.30 4.75
C CYS A 234 -3.91 -14.51 4.70
N SER A 235 -3.39 -15.22 5.72
CA SER A 235 -1.94 -15.41 5.89
C SER A 235 -1.33 -16.46 4.95
N GLY A 236 -2.14 -17.36 4.39
CA GLY A 236 -1.64 -18.43 3.53
C GLY A 236 -2.75 -19.28 2.93
N VAL A 237 -2.38 -20.13 1.97
CA VAL A 237 -3.33 -20.96 1.21
C VAL A 237 -4.15 -21.88 2.12
N ALA A 238 -3.49 -22.52 3.10
CA ALA A 238 -4.18 -23.41 4.05
C ALA A 238 -5.19 -22.63 4.92
N HIS A 239 -4.83 -21.44 5.38
CA HIS A 239 -5.74 -20.56 6.12
C HIS A 239 -6.93 -20.14 5.25
N GLY A 240 -6.68 -19.82 3.96
CA GLY A 240 -7.76 -19.50 3.03
C GLY A 240 -8.71 -20.65 2.80
N ALA A 241 -8.22 -21.89 2.67
CA ALA A 241 -9.05 -23.07 2.51
C ALA A 241 -9.90 -23.37 3.76
N ASP A 242 -9.31 -23.24 4.95
CA ASP A 242 -10.03 -23.40 6.22
C ASP A 242 -11.16 -22.37 6.38
N LEU A 243 -10.91 -21.10 6.03
CA LEU A 243 -11.94 -20.06 6.05
C LEU A 243 -13.09 -20.35 5.07
N VAL A 244 -12.79 -20.87 3.87
CA VAL A 244 -13.84 -21.29 2.91
C VAL A 244 -14.76 -22.32 3.55
N GLU A 245 -14.20 -23.35 4.20
CA GLU A 245 -15.01 -24.38 4.88
C GLU A 245 -15.83 -23.79 6.04
N GLN A 246 -15.26 -22.90 6.83
CA GLN A 246 -15.97 -22.27 7.95
C GLN A 246 -17.14 -21.42 7.47
N PHE A 247 -16.97 -20.60 6.41
CA PHE A 247 -18.05 -19.83 5.81
C PHE A 247 -19.13 -20.75 5.21
N ALA A 248 -18.73 -21.82 4.51
CA ALA A 248 -19.65 -22.79 3.94
C ALA A 248 -20.51 -23.49 4.99
N ARG A 249 -19.94 -23.84 6.16
CA ARG A 249 -20.72 -24.41 7.30
C ARG A 249 -21.80 -23.46 7.82
N LYS A 250 -21.65 -22.16 7.62
CA LYS A 250 -22.64 -21.13 7.97
C LYS A 250 -23.58 -20.79 6.80
N GLY A 251 -23.43 -21.45 5.65
CA GLY A 251 -24.26 -21.24 4.47
C GLY A 251 -23.83 -20.08 3.57
N TYR A 252 -22.58 -19.62 3.69
CA TYR A 252 -22.03 -18.52 2.88
C TYR A 252 -21.01 -19.01 1.88
N ASN A 253 -21.13 -18.58 0.63
CA ASN A 253 -20.24 -18.95 -0.46
C ASN A 253 -19.06 -17.99 -0.54
N PHE A 254 -17.87 -18.47 -0.17
CA PHE A 254 -16.60 -17.75 -0.33
C PHE A 254 -15.66 -18.55 -1.22
N VAL A 255 -14.93 -17.87 -2.10
CA VAL A 255 -13.97 -18.48 -3.02
C VAL A 255 -12.56 -18.05 -2.63
N SER A 256 -11.65 -19.02 -2.44
CA SER A 256 -10.23 -18.72 -2.17
C SER A 256 -9.45 -18.63 -3.47
N ILE A 257 -8.64 -17.56 -3.59
CA ILE A 257 -7.71 -17.34 -4.70
C ILE A 257 -6.29 -17.07 -4.18
N SER A 258 -5.32 -17.72 -4.80
CA SER A 258 -3.93 -17.70 -4.36
C SER A 258 -2.95 -17.60 -5.54
N TYR A 259 -1.67 -17.45 -5.23
CA TYR A 259 -0.60 -17.48 -6.22
C TYR A 259 -0.40 -18.87 -6.87
N LYS A 260 -1.01 -19.92 -6.31
CA LYS A 260 -0.95 -21.29 -6.86
C LYS A 260 -1.99 -21.54 -7.95
N ASP A 261 -3.03 -20.73 -8.00
CA ASP A 261 -4.12 -20.92 -8.94
C ASP A 261 -3.76 -20.36 -10.33
N THR A 262 -4.35 -20.94 -11.37
CA THR A 262 -4.15 -20.47 -12.74
C THR A 262 -4.68 -19.04 -12.90
N ASP A 263 -4.12 -18.30 -13.86
CA ASP A 263 -4.58 -16.93 -14.12
C ASP A 263 -6.01 -16.91 -14.68
N GLU A 264 -6.42 -17.98 -15.35
CA GLU A 264 -7.78 -18.18 -15.87
C GLU A 264 -8.78 -18.31 -14.72
N PHE A 265 -8.55 -19.24 -13.79
CA PHE A 265 -9.39 -19.41 -12.60
C PHE A 265 -9.52 -18.10 -11.79
N LYS A 266 -8.40 -17.41 -11.56
CA LYS A 266 -8.43 -16.12 -10.85
C LYS A 266 -9.28 -15.07 -11.57
N ARG A 267 -9.18 -15.01 -12.89
CA ARG A 267 -9.97 -14.09 -13.71
C ARG A 267 -11.45 -14.42 -13.62
N GLU A 268 -11.83 -15.68 -13.83
CA GLU A 268 -13.21 -16.14 -13.76
C GLU A 268 -13.84 -15.87 -12.39
N ALA A 269 -13.13 -16.20 -11.29
CA ALA A 269 -13.62 -15.94 -9.94
C ALA A 269 -13.84 -14.45 -9.66
N ILE A 270 -12.96 -13.58 -10.17
CA ILE A 270 -13.10 -12.13 -10.01
C ILE A 270 -14.25 -11.59 -10.88
N GLU A 271 -14.39 -12.08 -12.13
CA GLU A 271 -15.47 -11.69 -13.03
C GLU A 271 -16.84 -12.11 -12.49
N ASP A 272 -16.94 -13.33 -11.95
CA ASP A 272 -18.17 -13.81 -11.32
C ASP A 272 -18.51 -13.02 -10.05
N PHE A 273 -17.51 -12.75 -9.21
CA PHE A 273 -17.70 -11.92 -8.02
C PHE A 273 -18.10 -10.48 -8.36
N ALA A 274 -17.67 -9.94 -9.49
CA ALA A 274 -18.02 -8.59 -9.92
C ALA A 274 -19.48 -8.44 -10.38
N LYS A 275 -20.16 -9.54 -10.74
CA LYS A 275 -21.56 -9.48 -11.19
C LYS A 275 -22.47 -8.96 -10.08
N PRO A 276 -23.49 -8.12 -10.40
CA PRO A 276 -24.43 -7.60 -9.39
C PRO A 276 -25.24 -8.68 -8.67
N ASP A 277 -25.53 -9.77 -9.36
CA ASP A 277 -26.34 -10.92 -8.93
C ASP A 277 -25.49 -12.15 -8.56
N THR A 278 -24.25 -11.95 -8.20
CA THR A 278 -23.32 -13.04 -7.85
C THR A 278 -23.79 -13.83 -6.62
N GLU A 279 -23.63 -15.14 -6.67
CA GLU A 279 -23.80 -16.02 -5.50
C GLU A 279 -22.57 -16.03 -4.59
N ILE A 280 -21.45 -15.40 -5.01
CA ILE A 280 -20.21 -15.34 -4.25
C ILE A 280 -20.31 -14.17 -3.25
N HIS A 281 -20.39 -14.48 -1.96
CA HIS A 281 -20.41 -13.51 -0.88
C HIS A 281 -19.04 -12.86 -0.65
N GLY A 282 -17.95 -13.58 -0.90
CA GLY A 282 -16.63 -13.02 -0.73
C GLY A 282 -15.49 -13.78 -1.40
N LEU A 283 -14.38 -13.05 -1.60
CA LEU A 283 -13.12 -13.61 -2.08
C LEU A 283 -12.10 -13.65 -0.95
N ILE A 284 -11.44 -14.77 -0.77
CA ILE A 284 -10.36 -14.96 0.20
C ILE A 284 -9.02 -14.96 -0.55
N ALA A 285 -8.19 -13.97 -0.27
CA ALA A 285 -6.98 -13.71 -1.03
C ALA A 285 -5.70 -14.04 -0.26
N THR A 286 -4.83 -14.83 -0.88
CA THR A 286 -3.46 -15.04 -0.42
C THR A 286 -2.50 -14.37 -1.39
N ASP A 287 -1.99 -13.18 -1.04
CA ASP A 287 -1.01 -12.38 -1.81
C ASP A 287 -1.44 -11.94 -3.24
N VAL A 288 -2.71 -12.09 -3.62
CA VAL A 288 -3.17 -11.92 -5.00
C VAL A 288 -3.96 -10.63 -5.25
N LEU A 289 -4.93 -10.27 -4.42
CA LEU A 289 -5.85 -9.15 -4.68
C LEU A 289 -5.31 -7.76 -4.33
N THR A 290 -4.08 -7.65 -3.88
CA THR A 290 -3.48 -6.36 -3.54
C THR A 290 -3.21 -5.47 -4.75
N ARG A 291 -3.13 -6.04 -5.97
CA ARG A 291 -2.88 -5.31 -7.22
C ARG A 291 -3.74 -5.87 -8.35
N GLY A 292 -4.28 -4.99 -9.20
CA GLY A 292 -5.04 -5.37 -10.41
C GLY A 292 -6.50 -5.81 -10.16
N PHE A 293 -6.97 -5.82 -8.92
CA PHE A 293 -8.36 -6.11 -8.58
C PHE A 293 -9.20 -4.83 -8.61
N ASP A 294 -10.33 -4.84 -9.33
CA ASP A 294 -11.23 -3.70 -9.49
C ASP A 294 -12.70 -4.10 -9.40
N VAL A 295 -13.19 -4.27 -8.16
CA VAL A 295 -14.61 -4.51 -7.86
C VAL A 295 -15.02 -3.44 -6.84
N PRO A 296 -15.58 -2.29 -7.29
CA PRO A 296 -15.79 -1.13 -6.43
C PRO A 296 -16.96 -1.27 -5.45
N ASP A 297 -17.90 -2.18 -5.68
CA ASP A 297 -19.06 -2.43 -4.81
C ASP A 297 -18.77 -3.33 -3.60
N VAL A 298 -17.53 -3.75 -3.40
CA VAL A 298 -17.11 -4.46 -2.18
C VAL A 298 -17.22 -3.54 -0.96
N LYS A 299 -18.03 -3.95 0.03
CA LYS A 299 -18.32 -3.14 1.22
C LYS A 299 -17.48 -3.52 2.44
N ILE A 300 -17.05 -4.77 2.56
CA ILE A 300 -16.34 -5.28 3.74
C ILE A 300 -14.96 -5.79 3.34
N GLY A 301 -13.95 -5.39 4.11
CA GLY A 301 -12.61 -5.94 4.05
C GLY A 301 -12.22 -6.57 5.38
N ILE A 302 -11.62 -7.74 5.33
CA ILE A 302 -11.16 -8.46 6.52
C ILE A 302 -9.65 -8.62 6.47
N SER A 303 -8.94 -8.09 7.47
CA SER A 303 -7.52 -8.28 7.65
C SER A 303 -7.27 -9.46 8.59
N ALA A 304 -6.91 -10.59 8.00
CA ALA A 304 -6.57 -11.82 8.70
C ALA A 304 -5.08 -12.20 8.50
N ARG A 305 -4.25 -11.24 8.10
CA ARG A 305 -2.81 -11.39 7.91
C ARG A 305 -2.04 -10.31 8.64
N PRO A 306 -1.36 -10.63 9.73
CA PRO A 306 -0.51 -9.68 10.43
C PRO A 306 0.70 -9.28 9.57
N PHE A 307 1.02 -7.99 9.52
CA PHE A 307 2.24 -7.46 8.94
C PHE A 307 3.15 -6.92 10.05
N SER A 308 4.44 -7.22 9.98
CA SER A 308 5.43 -6.64 10.90
C SER A 308 5.87 -5.24 10.45
N LYS A 309 6.07 -5.04 9.14
CA LYS A 309 6.61 -3.80 8.56
C LYS A 309 5.90 -3.31 7.30
N SER A 310 4.98 -4.06 6.72
CA SER A 310 4.42 -3.71 5.44
C SER A 310 3.21 -2.78 5.53
N LEU A 311 3.46 -1.52 5.92
CA LEU A 311 2.48 -0.43 5.81
C LEU A 311 1.90 -0.35 4.38
N SER A 312 2.76 -0.50 3.34
CA SER A 312 2.32 -0.48 1.94
C SER A 312 1.25 -1.52 1.64
N SER A 313 1.43 -2.77 2.11
CA SER A 313 0.44 -3.82 1.89
C SER A 313 -0.86 -3.55 2.62
N HIS A 314 -0.78 -3.04 3.85
CA HIS A 314 -1.95 -2.67 4.64
C HIS A 314 -2.78 -1.57 3.95
N ILE A 315 -2.13 -0.51 3.49
CA ILE A 315 -2.78 0.59 2.75
C ILE A 315 -3.39 0.10 1.44
N GLN A 316 -2.68 -0.74 0.69
CA GLN A 316 -3.19 -1.30 -0.56
C GLN A 316 -4.43 -2.18 -0.35
N GLN A 317 -4.48 -2.94 0.74
CA GLN A 317 -5.65 -3.74 1.11
C GLN A 317 -6.85 -2.87 1.45
N MET A 318 -6.71 -1.90 2.36
CA MET A 318 -7.78 -0.96 2.72
C MET A 318 -8.28 -0.18 1.49
N GLY A 319 -7.36 0.25 0.63
CA GLY A 319 -7.69 0.97 -0.60
C GLY A 319 -8.54 0.18 -1.60
N ARG A 320 -8.62 -1.15 -1.48
CA ARG A 320 -9.51 -1.96 -2.34
C ARG A 320 -10.98 -1.73 -2.01
N ILE A 321 -11.30 -1.54 -0.74
CA ILE A 321 -12.66 -1.35 -0.29
C ILE A 321 -13.05 0.13 -0.18
N MET A 322 -12.10 1.06 -0.21
CA MET A 322 -12.39 2.49 -0.13
C MET A 322 -12.86 3.10 -1.46
N ARG A 323 -12.91 2.35 -2.55
CA ARG A 323 -13.43 2.86 -3.83
C ARG A 323 -14.89 3.26 -3.71
N SER A 324 -15.24 4.42 -4.28
CA SER A 324 -16.63 4.88 -4.31
C SER A 324 -17.46 4.04 -5.26
N HIS A 325 -18.71 3.77 -4.86
CA HIS A 325 -19.73 3.12 -5.68
C HIS A 325 -21.10 3.63 -5.26
N PRO A 326 -22.09 3.79 -6.17
CA PRO A 326 -23.43 4.29 -5.82
C PRO A 326 -24.14 3.51 -4.71
N SER A 327 -23.87 2.21 -4.58
CA SER A 327 -24.43 1.36 -3.52
C SER A 327 -23.73 1.47 -2.17
N LYS A 328 -22.70 2.33 -2.04
CA LYS A 328 -21.85 2.44 -0.84
C LYS A 328 -21.88 3.83 -0.26
N GLU A 329 -22.32 3.93 0.96
CA GLU A 329 -22.16 5.13 1.79
C GLU A 329 -20.82 5.11 2.55
N TYR A 330 -20.43 3.93 3.06
CA TYR A 330 -19.16 3.67 3.73
C TYR A 330 -18.68 2.24 3.45
N ALA A 331 -17.40 1.98 3.71
CA ALA A 331 -16.82 0.65 3.74
C ALA A 331 -16.47 0.23 5.16
N VAL A 332 -16.41 -1.06 5.41
CA VAL A 332 -16.13 -1.64 6.73
C VAL A 332 -14.82 -2.42 6.69
N TRP A 333 -13.92 -2.14 7.61
CA TRP A 333 -12.67 -2.86 7.79
C TRP A 333 -12.69 -3.63 9.11
N LEU A 334 -12.65 -4.97 9.04
CA LEU A 334 -12.58 -5.84 10.20
C LEU A 334 -11.12 -6.27 10.39
N ASP A 335 -10.43 -5.66 11.36
CA ASP A 335 -9.02 -5.94 11.61
C ASP A 335 -8.81 -6.98 12.70
N HIS A 336 -8.71 -8.24 12.31
CA HIS A 336 -8.34 -9.36 13.16
C HIS A 336 -6.82 -9.50 13.32
N SER A 337 -6.03 -8.72 12.61
CA SER A 337 -4.56 -8.86 12.54
C SER A 337 -3.81 -7.86 13.42
N GLY A 338 -4.49 -6.83 13.94
CA GLY A 338 -3.89 -5.72 14.68
C GLY A 338 -3.03 -4.78 13.83
N ASN A 339 -3.14 -4.88 12.50
CA ASN A 339 -2.36 -4.04 11.59
C ASN A 339 -2.78 -2.57 11.69
N TYR A 340 -4.07 -2.29 11.83
CA TYR A 340 -4.57 -0.91 11.87
C TYR A 340 -3.99 -0.15 13.06
N LEU A 341 -4.00 -0.74 14.26
CA LEU A 341 -3.39 -0.12 15.44
C LEU A 341 -1.88 0.03 15.31
N ARG A 342 -1.22 -0.98 14.69
CA ARG A 342 0.24 -0.97 14.50
C ARG A 342 0.70 0.15 13.59
N PHE A 343 -0.03 0.43 12.52
CA PHE A 343 0.32 1.43 11.50
C PHE A 343 -0.52 2.70 11.61
N ARG A 344 -1.25 2.89 12.71
CA ARG A 344 -2.22 3.97 12.85
C ARG A 344 -1.58 5.34 12.69
N GLU A 345 -0.42 5.59 13.30
CA GLU A 345 0.22 6.90 13.23
C GLU A 345 0.64 7.25 11.80
N GLU A 346 1.25 6.29 11.09
CA GLU A 346 1.65 6.47 9.70
C GLU A 346 0.44 6.58 8.77
N TRP A 347 -0.62 5.82 9.04
CA TRP A 347 -1.86 5.91 8.29
C TRP A 347 -2.56 7.26 8.48
N ASP A 348 -2.72 7.72 9.71
CA ASP A 348 -3.34 9.01 10.02
C ASP A 348 -2.58 10.18 9.39
N GLU A 349 -1.23 10.15 9.42
CA GLU A 349 -0.39 11.13 8.75
C GLU A 349 -0.60 11.11 7.23
N LEU A 350 -0.56 9.92 6.63
CA LEU A 350 -0.78 9.76 5.20
C LEU A 350 -2.18 10.16 4.77
N TYR A 351 -3.18 9.82 5.56
CA TYR A 351 -4.59 10.10 5.27
C TYR A 351 -4.86 11.59 5.18
N THR A 352 -4.30 12.38 6.11
CA THR A 352 -4.55 13.83 6.22
C THR A 352 -3.56 14.70 5.46
N LEU A 353 -2.29 14.33 5.45
CA LEU A 353 -1.21 15.17 4.89
C LEU A 353 -0.67 14.65 3.55
N GLY A 354 -0.95 13.39 3.21
CA GLY A 354 -0.32 12.74 2.07
C GLY A 354 1.20 12.62 2.26
N VAL A 355 1.94 12.68 1.17
CA VAL A 355 3.40 12.55 1.17
C VAL A 355 4.04 13.86 0.72
N GLN A 356 4.91 14.42 1.55
CA GLN A 356 5.60 15.68 1.31
C GLN A 356 7.06 15.50 0.90
N GLU A 357 7.72 14.43 1.38
CA GLU A 357 9.13 14.15 1.15
C GLU A 357 9.38 12.66 0.91
N LEU A 358 10.38 12.35 0.10
CA LEU A 358 10.81 10.97 -0.18
C LEU A 358 12.05 10.61 0.64
N ASP A 359 12.14 9.32 1.03
CA ASP A 359 13.32 8.81 1.73
C ASP A 359 14.52 8.74 0.78
N LYS A 360 15.60 9.46 1.14
CA LYS A 360 16.88 9.49 0.41
C LYS A 360 17.90 8.47 0.93
N ARG A 361 17.57 7.67 1.94
CA ARG A 361 18.49 6.68 2.49
C ARG A 361 18.62 5.50 1.52
N VAL A 362 19.82 5.30 0.99
CA VAL A 362 20.12 4.11 0.18
C VAL A 362 20.11 2.87 1.07
N GLU A 363 19.41 1.81 0.67
CA GLU A 363 19.54 0.51 1.33
C GLU A 363 21.01 0.07 1.26
N LYS A 364 21.62 -0.18 2.41
CA LYS A 364 22.91 -0.85 2.43
C LYS A 364 22.71 -2.20 1.74
N THR A 365 23.46 -2.44 0.66
CA THR A 365 23.49 -3.73 -0.02
C THR A 365 23.55 -4.83 1.04
N LYS A 366 22.58 -5.76 0.99
CA LYS A 366 22.62 -6.95 1.84
C LYS A 366 23.98 -7.58 1.64
N LYS A 367 24.75 -7.76 2.70
CA LYS A 367 25.97 -8.54 2.67
C LYS A 367 25.61 -9.88 2.05
N GLU A 368 26.40 -10.33 1.08
CA GLU A 368 26.23 -11.69 0.54
C GLU A 368 26.18 -12.67 1.74
N PRO A 369 25.25 -13.65 1.70
CA PRO A 369 25.14 -14.61 2.77
C PRO A 369 26.49 -15.30 2.95
N THR A 370 26.97 -15.32 4.18
CA THR A 370 28.21 -16.01 4.52
C THR A 370 28.09 -17.50 4.20
N GLU A 371 29.20 -18.20 4.01
CA GLU A 371 29.18 -19.64 3.73
C GLU A 371 28.37 -20.45 4.75
N LYS A 372 28.33 -20.01 6.02
CA LYS A 372 27.49 -20.64 7.06
C LYS A 372 26.00 -20.49 6.80
N GLU A 373 25.53 -19.44 6.12
CA GLU A 373 24.12 -19.24 5.77
C GLU A 373 23.71 -19.99 4.50
N LYS A 374 24.71 -20.48 3.73
CA LYS A 374 24.52 -21.34 2.54
C LYS A 374 24.41 -22.83 2.87
N LEU A 375 24.72 -23.24 4.13
CA LEU A 375 24.62 -24.63 4.54
C LEU A 375 23.19 -25.15 4.43
N ALA A 376 23.01 -26.30 3.80
CA ALA A 376 21.74 -26.96 3.66
C ALA A 376 21.16 -27.30 5.05
N ALA A 377 19.86 -27.05 5.24
CA ALA A 377 19.19 -27.41 6.48
C ALA A 377 19.30 -28.91 6.74
N LYS A 378 19.47 -29.32 8.01
CA LYS A 378 19.48 -30.73 8.39
C LYS A 378 18.09 -31.20 8.78
N CYS A 379 17.76 -32.45 8.47
CA CYS A 379 16.51 -33.05 8.89
C CYS A 379 16.44 -33.15 10.43
N PRO A 380 15.37 -32.65 11.09
CA PRO A 380 15.26 -32.69 12.55
C PRO A 380 15.14 -34.10 13.10
N LYS A 381 14.72 -35.09 12.27
CA LYS A 381 14.56 -36.48 12.70
C LYS A 381 15.83 -37.33 12.54
N CYS A 382 16.57 -37.20 11.41
CA CYS A 382 17.70 -38.05 11.11
C CYS A 382 19.01 -37.31 10.80
N GLN A 383 19.04 -35.97 10.93
CA GLN A 383 20.21 -35.09 10.67
C GLN A 383 20.74 -35.15 9.22
N HIS A 384 20.06 -35.85 8.31
CA HIS A 384 20.43 -35.86 6.89
C HIS A 384 20.30 -34.45 6.28
N LEU A 385 21.19 -34.09 5.36
CA LEU A 385 21.15 -32.80 4.68
C LEU A 385 19.87 -32.68 3.83
N TRP A 386 19.11 -31.62 4.05
CA TRP A 386 17.83 -31.40 3.38
C TRP A 386 18.03 -30.66 2.05
N PRO A 387 17.69 -31.28 0.91
CA PRO A 387 17.81 -30.60 -0.39
C PRO A 387 16.87 -29.38 -0.46
N LYS A 388 17.33 -28.27 -1.06
CA LYS A 388 16.46 -27.12 -1.30
C LYS A 388 15.33 -27.51 -2.26
N GLY A 389 14.09 -27.13 -1.89
CA GLY A 389 12.92 -27.35 -2.76
C GLY A 389 12.15 -28.64 -2.51
N THR A 390 12.59 -29.51 -1.58
CA THR A 390 11.84 -30.73 -1.20
C THR A 390 11.23 -30.57 0.19
N ASP A 391 9.97 -30.98 0.36
CA ASP A 391 9.27 -30.98 1.67
C ASP A 391 9.42 -32.32 2.40
N THR A 392 9.99 -33.35 1.74
CA THR A 392 10.19 -34.70 2.29
C THR A 392 11.67 -35.01 2.41
N CYS A 393 12.09 -35.49 3.55
CA CYS A 393 13.46 -35.94 3.77
C CYS A 393 13.75 -37.21 2.94
N PRO A 394 14.76 -37.21 2.04
CA PRO A 394 15.05 -38.35 1.18
C PRO A 394 15.59 -39.56 1.95
N SER A 395 16.08 -39.38 3.18
CA SER A 395 16.67 -40.42 3.99
C SER A 395 15.67 -41.16 4.91
N CYS A 396 14.74 -40.42 5.54
CA CYS A 396 13.85 -41.00 6.54
C CYS A 396 12.36 -40.74 6.27
N GLY A 397 12.01 -40.16 5.14
CA GLY A 397 10.62 -39.86 4.78
C GLY A 397 9.92 -38.82 5.65
N TYR A 398 10.65 -38.13 6.56
CA TYR A 398 10.08 -37.09 7.39
C TYR A 398 9.60 -35.94 6.50
N ILE A 399 8.30 -35.63 6.57
CA ILE A 399 7.68 -34.51 5.85
C ILE A 399 7.77 -33.27 6.73
N LYS A 400 8.34 -32.18 6.19
CA LYS A 400 8.40 -30.89 6.85
C LYS A 400 6.97 -30.39 7.01
N GLN A 401 6.41 -30.54 8.20
CA GLN A 401 5.12 -29.94 8.52
C GLN A 401 5.31 -28.40 8.50
N ARG A 402 4.82 -27.78 7.46
CA ARG A 402 4.61 -26.32 7.47
C ARG A 402 3.46 -26.09 8.43
N ARG A 403 3.78 -25.79 9.70
CA ARG A 403 2.80 -25.43 10.72
C ARG A 403 2.22 -24.07 10.34
N ASN A 404 1.20 -24.07 9.51
CA ASN A 404 0.28 -22.95 9.35
C ASN A 404 -0.90 -23.17 10.31
N GLN A 405 -0.63 -23.21 11.59
CA GLN A 405 -1.69 -23.18 12.59
C GLN A 405 -1.95 -21.72 12.94
N VAL A 406 -3.04 -21.18 12.39
CA VAL A 406 -3.64 -19.94 12.86
C VAL A 406 -4.45 -20.30 14.10
N GLU A 407 -4.02 -19.86 15.27
CA GLU A 407 -4.82 -19.98 16.50
C GLU A 407 -5.79 -18.80 16.57
N ALA A 408 -7.09 -19.09 16.55
CA ALA A 408 -8.11 -18.11 16.88
C ALA A 408 -8.16 -17.91 18.39
N VAL A 409 -7.92 -16.70 18.86
CA VAL A 409 -8.09 -16.32 20.26
C VAL A 409 -9.47 -15.71 20.43
N ALA A 410 -10.24 -16.17 21.43
CA ALA A 410 -11.55 -15.61 21.72
C ALA A 410 -11.47 -14.10 21.96
N GLY A 411 -12.30 -13.35 21.25
CA GLY A 411 -12.39 -11.89 21.36
C GLY A 411 -13.46 -11.36 20.42
N SER A 412 -13.93 -10.14 20.68
CA SER A 412 -14.89 -9.43 19.84
C SER A 412 -14.23 -8.21 19.21
N LEU A 413 -14.72 -7.80 18.05
CA LEU A 413 -14.32 -6.55 17.42
C LEU A 413 -15.15 -5.39 17.93
N GLU A 414 -14.49 -4.29 18.31
CA GLU A 414 -15.14 -3.02 18.66
C GLU A 414 -14.85 -2.00 17.56
N GLU A 415 -15.82 -1.10 17.32
CA GLU A 415 -15.64 0.00 16.37
C GLU A 415 -14.60 0.97 16.93
N LEU A 416 -13.55 1.22 16.17
CA LEU A 416 -12.50 2.16 16.56
C LEU A 416 -12.92 3.59 16.26
N PHE A 417 -13.65 3.86 15.21
CA PHE A 417 -14.26 5.11 14.73
C PHE A 417 -14.61 4.94 13.23
N ASP A 418 -15.21 5.98 12.66
CA ASP A 418 -15.57 6.11 11.24
C ASP A 418 -14.36 6.28 10.28
N GLY A 419 -13.15 5.95 10.73
CA GLY A 419 -11.93 6.06 9.92
C GLY A 419 -11.37 7.47 9.74
N SER A 420 -12.09 8.50 10.17
CA SER A 420 -11.59 9.88 10.17
C SER A 420 -10.71 10.13 11.39
N PRO A 421 -9.60 10.88 11.27
CA PRO A 421 -8.89 11.39 12.43
C PRO A 421 -9.86 12.25 13.25
N LEU A 422 -10.12 11.87 14.50
CA LEU A 422 -11.09 12.55 15.36
C LEU A 422 -10.81 14.05 15.45
N LYS A 423 -11.88 14.86 15.38
CA LYS A 423 -11.81 16.26 15.83
C LYS A 423 -11.26 16.35 17.26
N ASP A 424 -11.60 15.39 18.10
CA ASP A 424 -11.09 15.28 19.47
C ASP A 424 -9.59 14.97 19.54
N ASP A 425 -9.04 14.16 18.64
CA ASP A 425 -7.59 13.91 18.57
C ASP A 425 -6.84 15.21 18.22
N ARG A 426 -7.33 16.01 17.32
CA ARG A 426 -6.73 17.30 16.95
C ARG A 426 -6.74 18.29 18.13
N GLN A 427 -7.87 18.36 18.85
CA GLN A 427 -7.98 19.19 20.05
C GLN A 427 -7.07 18.67 21.18
N SER A 428 -7.06 17.38 21.43
CA SER A 428 -6.21 16.75 22.45
C SER A 428 -4.73 17.02 22.16
N TRP A 429 -4.26 16.76 20.92
CA TRP A 429 -2.89 17.05 20.50
C TRP A 429 -2.50 18.51 20.69
N TYR A 430 -3.37 19.46 20.30
CA TYR A 430 -3.08 20.86 20.49
C TYR A 430 -3.00 21.24 21.98
N SER A 431 -3.93 20.74 22.78
CA SER A 431 -3.95 20.93 24.23
C SER A 431 -2.71 20.37 24.93
N GLU A 432 -2.24 19.20 24.51
CA GLU A 432 -1.04 18.56 25.02
C GLU A 432 0.25 19.27 24.57
N LEU A 433 0.28 19.79 23.35
CA LEU A 433 1.40 20.64 22.85
C LEU A 433 1.48 21.97 23.58
N LEU A 434 0.34 22.56 23.94
CA LEU A 434 0.29 23.79 24.78
C LEU A 434 0.86 23.51 26.17
N TRP A 435 0.52 22.40 26.78
CA TRP A 435 1.08 22.00 28.08
C TRP A 435 2.60 21.75 27.97
N TYR A 436 3.05 21.01 26.95
CA TYR A 436 4.45 20.73 26.72
C TYR A 436 5.27 22.03 26.54
N ALA A 437 4.71 23.00 25.83
CA ALA A 437 5.33 24.31 25.62
C ALA A 437 5.44 25.10 26.93
N ALA A 438 4.35 25.13 27.70
CA ALA A 438 4.31 25.82 28.99
C ALA A 438 5.32 25.27 30.00
N GLN A 439 5.42 23.93 30.12
CA GLN A 439 6.37 23.26 31.03
C GLN A 439 7.84 23.58 30.71
N ARG A 440 8.15 24.02 29.50
CA ARG A 440 9.53 24.25 29.00
C ARG A 440 9.78 25.71 28.67
N ASN A 441 8.90 26.61 29.04
CA ASN A 441 8.98 28.05 28.75
C ASN A 441 9.24 28.35 27.26
N TYR A 442 8.61 27.57 26.37
CA TYR A 442 8.68 27.87 24.95
C TYR A 442 7.76 29.03 24.58
N ASN A 443 8.07 29.71 23.45
CA ASN A 443 7.25 30.77 22.91
C ASN A 443 5.78 30.29 22.77
N PRO A 444 4.76 31.10 23.11
CA PRO A 444 3.34 30.69 23.00
C PRO A 444 2.93 30.17 21.63
N HIS A 445 3.58 30.63 20.56
CA HIS A 445 3.31 30.15 19.20
C HIS A 445 3.96 28.80 18.87
N TRP A 446 4.86 28.28 19.73
CA TRP A 446 5.56 27.02 19.49
C TRP A 446 4.60 25.86 19.33
N ALA A 447 3.57 25.76 20.17
CA ALA A 447 2.55 24.73 20.11
C ALA A 447 1.77 24.75 18.78
N SER A 448 1.43 25.95 18.30
CA SER A 448 0.76 26.13 17.01
C SER A 448 1.63 25.73 15.82
N HIS A 449 2.95 26.02 15.87
CA HIS A 449 3.89 25.58 14.85
C HIS A 449 4.09 24.06 14.87
N LYS A 450 4.18 23.43 16.06
CA LYS A 450 4.28 21.96 16.20
C LYS A 450 2.99 21.27 15.78
N TYR A 451 1.84 21.85 16.10
CA TYR A 451 0.56 21.40 15.60
C TYR A 451 0.50 21.43 14.06
N ARG A 452 0.92 22.56 13.46
CA ARG A 452 1.01 22.67 12.00
C ARG A 452 2.02 21.69 11.40
N GLU A 453 3.15 21.44 12.06
CA GLU A 453 4.13 20.42 11.64
C GLU A 453 3.50 19.02 11.64
N ARG A 454 2.58 18.73 12.57
CA ARG A 454 1.89 17.44 12.67
C ARG A 454 0.71 17.30 11.71
N PHE A 455 -0.12 18.35 11.58
CA PHE A 455 -1.43 18.30 10.92
C PHE A 455 -1.50 19.11 9.62
N GLY A 456 -0.42 19.78 9.22
CA GLY A 456 -0.35 20.59 7.99
C GLY A 456 -1.18 21.87 8.03
N VAL A 457 -2.04 22.06 9.03
CA VAL A 457 -2.97 23.20 9.18
C VAL A 457 -2.75 23.91 10.52
N TRP A 458 -3.11 25.19 10.58
CA TRP A 458 -3.09 25.92 11.85
C TRP A 458 -4.24 25.49 12.77
N PRO A 459 -4.07 25.55 14.11
CA PRO A 459 -5.11 25.15 15.09
C PRO A 459 -6.25 26.15 15.17
N ARG A 460 -6.89 26.46 14.03
CA ARG A 460 -8.03 27.40 13.98
C ARG A 460 -9.27 26.74 14.54
N GLY A 461 -9.96 27.48 15.45
CA GLY A 461 -11.19 26.98 16.07
C GLY A 461 -10.98 25.94 17.18
N LEU A 462 -9.73 25.65 17.56
CA LEU A 462 -9.41 24.78 18.69
C LEU A 462 -9.31 25.60 19.99
N SER A 463 -9.67 24.96 21.10
CA SER A 463 -9.54 25.54 22.45
C SER A 463 -8.08 25.63 22.87
N ASN A 464 -7.69 26.73 23.49
CA ASN A 464 -6.36 26.93 24.07
C ASN A 464 -6.19 26.30 25.47
N ARG A 465 -7.07 25.40 25.89
CA ARG A 465 -6.96 24.71 27.17
C ARG A 465 -5.82 23.70 27.11
N ALA A 466 -4.77 23.92 27.93
CA ALA A 466 -3.66 23.00 28.05
C ALA A 466 -4.05 21.74 28.86
N LEU A 467 -3.64 20.57 28.40
CA LEU A 467 -3.81 19.28 29.08
C LEU A 467 -2.44 18.59 29.24
N PRO A 468 -2.23 17.79 30.31
CA PRO A 468 -0.97 17.08 30.52
C PRO A 468 -0.56 16.27 29.31
N THR A 469 0.71 16.38 28.92
CA THR A 469 1.26 15.73 27.75
C THR A 469 1.32 14.21 27.92
N SER A 470 0.68 13.47 27.03
CA SER A 470 0.78 12.01 26.96
C SER A 470 2.18 11.55 26.51
N PRO A 471 2.58 10.31 26.83
CA PRO A 471 3.82 9.73 26.31
C PRO A 471 3.89 9.75 24.78
N LYS A 472 2.77 9.64 24.10
CA LYS A 472 2.62 9.69 22.64
C LYS A 472 3.10 11.03 22.08
N VAL A 473 2.53 12.13 22.56
CA VAL A 473 2.87 13.49 22.12
C VAL A 473 4.31 13.83 22.53
N ALA A 474 4.73 13.48 23.76
CA ALA A 474 6.10 13.71 24.23
C ALA A 474 7.15 13.02 23.34
N ASN A 475 6.94 11.76 22.98
CA ASN A 475 7.83 10.98 22.12
C ASN A 475 7.91 11.54 20.71
N TRP A 476 6.76 11.94 20.15
CA TRP A 476 6.71 12.57 18.83
C TRP A 476 7.49 13.89 18.83
N VAL A 477 7.26 14.79 19.78
CA VAL A 477 8.01 16.05 19.92
C VAL A 477 9.51 15.77 20.03
N LYS A 478 9.92 14.80 20.87
CA LYS A 478 11.32 14.41 21.03
C LYS A 478 11.95 13.93 19.72
N SER A 479 11.22 13.13 18.93
CA SER A 479 11.68 12.64 17.63
C SER A 479 11.92 13.79 16.64
N ARG A 480 11.01 14.80 16.60
CA ARG A 480 11.14 15.99 15.74
C ARG A 480 12.29 16.89 16.18
N MET A 481 12.50 17.05 17.47
CA MET A 481 13.64 17.81 17.98
C MET A 481 14.99 17.15 17.63
N ILE A 482 15.08 15.81 17.70
CA ILE A 482 16.27 15.06 17.29
C ILE A 482 16.50 15.22 15.77
N ALA A 483 15.44 15.12 14.95
CA ALA A 483 15.52 15.31 13.51
C ALA A 483 16.02 16.73 13.16
N TYR A 484 15.48 17.75 13.83
CA TYR A 484 15.90 19.14 13.66
C TYR A 484 17.35 19.39 14.08
N ALA A 485 17.78 18.85 15.23
CA ALA A 485 19.16 18.94 15.69
C ALA A 485 20.14 18.26 14.71
N LYS A 486 19.78 17.10 14.17
CA LYS A 486 20.57 16.40 13.14
C LYS A 486 20.63 17.17 11.81
N SER A 487 19.57 17.87 11.42
CA SER A 487 19.56 18.72 10.21
C SER A 487 20.48 19.95 10.37
N LYS A 488 20.43 20.61 11.53
CA LYS A 488 21.34 21.73 11.84
C LYS A 488 22.81 21.32 11.96
N GLY A 489 23.10 20.17 12.57
CA GLY A 489 24.48 19.66 12.66
C GLY A 489 25.11 19.39 11.28
N LYS A 490 24.33 19.11 10.24
CA LYS A 490 24.83 19.01 8.86
C LYS A 490 25.15 20.37 8.20
N TYR A 491 24.53 21.46 8.63
CA TYR A 491 24.82 22.80 8.11
C TYR A 491 26.08 23.43 8.71
N PHE A 492 26.41 23.11 9.97
CA PHE A 492 27.62 23.65 10.63
C PHE A 492 28.90 22.84 10.35
N GLY A 493 28.81 21.69 9.71
CA GLY A 493 29.95 20.83 9.36
C GLY A 493 30.58 21.09 8.00
N ARG A 494 30.06 22.06 7.19
CA ARG A 494 30.57 22.34 5.84
C ARG A 494 31.50 23.57 5.75
N ASP A 495 31.66 24.33 6.83
CA ASP A 495 32.54 25.52 6.84
C ASP A 495 33.84 25.34 7.59
N ARG A 496 34.27 24.09 7.82
CA ARG A 496 35.63 23.79 8.30
C ARG A 496 36.19 22.60 7.55
N ARG A 497 36.64 22.84 6.31
CA ARG A 497 37.85 22.25 5.68
C ARG A 497 38.14 22.97 4.40
#